data_ad3c7788e666b0c4a7d2baac38f76bd9
#
_entry.id   ad3c7788e666b0c4a7d2baac38f76bd9
#
_cell.length_a   1.000
_cell.length_b   1.000
_cell.length_c   1.000
_cell.angle_alpha   90.00
_cell.angle_beta   90.00
_cell.angle_gamma   90.00
#
_symmetry.space_group_name_H-M   'P 1'
#
loop_
_entity.id
_entity.type
_entity.pdbx_description
1 polymer ?
#
loop_
_entity_poly.entity_id
_entity_poly.type
_entity_poly.pdbx_seq_one_letter_code
_entity_poly.pdbx_strand_id
1 'polypeptide(L)'
;MWVNRMTRKVLNVLKGETVFPPPIWMMRQAGRYLPEYRQTRQQAGSFLDLCYNPELATEVTLQPIRRYGFDAAILFSDILVIPHVLGRDLRFEEGRGPLMTPVTVDEIKDLDITGKAAKLSAVYETVSRLREQLPNETTLLGFCGAPWTVATYMIAGHGTPDQAPARLFAYQHRDVFIKLLTDLADISAEYLIEQLNCGADAVQIFDSWSGVLDEDCFEDFCIKPVARIVKKVRETHPDAVIIGFPKGAGMLYRDYRAKTGVNALGLDWSVPLTFAQGLQQQGAVQGNLDPLRVVAGGKALDEGIDVILEKLGQGPLIFNLGHGITPQAPLENVAQMVNRIRQAGA
;
A
#
# COMPACT_ATOMS: atom_id res chain seq x y z
N MET A 1 5.01 -38.15 10.30
CA MET A 1 5.88 -36.98 10.50
C MET A 1 5.14 -35.74 9.98
N TRP A 2 4.48 -35.00 10.85
CA TRP A 2 3.81 -33.77 10.48
C TRP A 2 4.90 -32.71 10.32
N VAL A 3 5.24 -32.39 9.07
CA VAL A 3 6.06 -31.22 8.77
C VAL A 3 5.21 -30.01 9.16
N ASN A 4 5.57 -29.39 10.28
CA ASN A 4 4.99 -28.12 10.73
C ASN A 4 5.38 -27.07 9.67
N ARG A 5 4.56 -26.93 8.60
CA ARG A 5 4.68 -25.82 7.66
C ARG A 5 4.39 -24.57 8.49
N MET A 6 5.43 -23.84 8.86
CA MET A 6 5.26 -22.48 9.39
C MET A 6 4.51 -21.69 8.31
N THR A 7 3.21 -21.51 8.52
CA THR A 7 2.30 -20.97 7.51
C THR A 7 2.31 -19.44 7.62
N ARG A 8 2.59 -18.76 6.51
CA ARG A 8 2.45 -17.32 6.38
C ARG A 8 0.97 -16.95 6.40
N LYS A 9 0.45 -16.63 7.59
CA LYS A 9 -0.98 -16.38 7.81
C LYS A 9 -1.58 -15.33 6.85
N VAL A 10 -0.85 -14.23 6.62
CA VAL A 10 -1.30 -13.18 5.69
C VAL A 10 -1.45 -13.73 4.28
N LEU A 11 -0.47 -14.51 3.80
CA LEU A 11 -0.53 -15.09 2.45
C LEU A 11 -1.66 -16.11 2.32
N ASN A 12 -1.94 -16.89 3.37
CA ASN A 12 -3.07 -17.83 3.39
C ASN A 12 -4.40 -17.08 3.27
N VAL A 13 -4.58 -16.00 4.06
CA VAL A 13 -5.80 -15.16 3.97
C VAL A 13 -5.93 -14.54 2.58
N LEU A 14 -4.85 -14.04 2.00
CA LEU A 14 -4.86 -13.48 0.65
C LEU A 14 -5.24 -14.49 -0.44
N LYS A 15 -5.07 -15.79 -0.16
CA LYS A 15 -5.52 -16.90 -1.01
C LYS A 15 -6.95 -17.36 -0.70
N GLY A 16 -7.66 -16.68 0.21
CA GLY A 16 -9.06 -16.93 0.56
C GLY A 16 -9.27 -17.82 1.78
N GLU A 17 -8.24 -18.20 2.52
CA GLU A 17 -8.39 -18.97 3.75
C GLU A 17 -8.86 -18.07 4.90
N THR A 18 -9.75 -18.59 5.75
CA THR A 18 -10.12 -17.94 7.01
C THR A 18 -9.12 -18.35 8.09
N VAL A 19 -8.47 -17.36 8.70
CA VAL A 19 -7.55 -17.54 9.85
C VAL A 19 -8.05 -16.72 11.02
N PHE A 20 -8.25 -17.35 12.18
CA PHE A 20 -8.68 -16.66 13.40
C PHE A 20 -7.78 -17.01 14.58
N PRO A 21 -7.31 -16.07 15.38
CA PRO A 21 -7.39 -14.62 15.17
C PRO A 21 -6.78 -14.20 13.83
N PRO A 22 -7.34 -13.14 13.19
CA PRO A 22 -6.83 -12.70 11.89
C PRO A 22 -5.39 -12.23 12.01
N PRO A 23 -4.57 -12.45 10.95
CA PRO A 23 -3.24 -11.89 10.90
C PRO A 23 -3.30 -10.36 10.86
N ILE A 24 -2.27 -9.72 11.42
CA ILE A 24 -2.20 -8.27 11.58
C ILE A 24 -0.91 -7.69 11.03
N TRP A 25 -1.04 -6.58 10.30
CA TRP A 25 0.02 -5.63 10.00
C TRP A 25 -0.58 -4.23 9.87
N MET A 26 0.22 -3.17 9.76
CA MET A 26 -0.27 -1.80 9.63
C MET A 26 0.38 -1.07 8.46
N MET A 27 -0.44 -0.35 7.69
CA MET A 27 0.08 0.60 6.70
C MET A 27 0.91 1.68 7.42
N ARG A 28 2.10 1.98 6.88
CA ARG A 28 3.10 2.87 7.48
C ARG A 28 3.63 2.40 8.83
N GLN A 29 3.65 1.09 9.09
CA GLN A 29 4.14 0.51 10.34
C GLN A 29 5.60 0.90 10.66
N ALA A 30 6.48 1.05 9.67
CA ALA A 30 7.74 1.76 9.79
C ALA A 30 7.48 3.27 9.62
N GLY A 31 7.47 4.03 10.72
CA GLY A 31 7.01 5.42 10.66
C GLY A 31 7.40 6.27 11.86
N ARG A 32 7.13 7.56 11.75
CA ARG A 32 7.55 8.61 12.71
C ARG A 32 7.02 8.43 14.14
N TYR A 33 6.03 7.57 14.38
CA TYR A 33 5.58 7.25 15.73
C TYR A 33 6.61 6.42 16.50
N LEU A 34 7.49 5.63 15.79
CA LEU A 34 8.56 4.85 16.38
C LEU A 34 9.80 5.71 16.69
N PRO A 35 10.33 5.71 17.93
CA PRO A 35 11.55 6.43 18.26
C PRO A 35 12.77 5.92 17.49
N GLU A 36 12.92 4.59 17.33
CA GLU A 36 13.98 3.97 16.56
C GLU A 36 13.93 4.35 15.08
N TYR A 37 12.74 4.47 14.48
CA TYR A 37 12.60 4.98 13.12
C TYR A 37 13.11 6.42 13.01
N ARG A 38 12.75 7.31 13.94
CA ARG A 38 13.21 8.71 13.93
C ARG A 38 14.74 8.79 14.01
N GLN A 39 15.36 7.93 14.81
CA GLN A 39 16.82 7.86 14.93
C GLN A 39 17.47 7.42 13.62
N THR A 40 17.00 6.32 13.01
CA THR A 40 17.51 5.83 11.72
C THR A 40 17.27 6.85 10.60
N ARG A 41 16.09 7.48 10.60
CA ARG A 41 15.74 8.53 9.62
C ARG A 41 16.68 9.74 9.70
N GLN A 42 17.12 10.11 10.90
CA GLN A 42 18.09 11.19 11.10
C GLN A 42 19.47 10.83 10.56
N GLN A 43 19.90 9.58 10.69
CA GLN A 43 21.17 9.09 10.15
C GLN A 43 21.19 9.09 8.61
N ALA A 44 20.05 8.84 7.97
CA ALA A 44 19.96 8.75 6.51
C ALA A 44 20.11 10.09 5.78
N GLY A 45 19.92 11.23 6.46
CA GLY A 45 19.92 12.56 5.82
C GLY A 45 18.55 12.93 5.26
N SER A 46 18.25 12.67 4.00
CA SER A 46 16.94 12.93 3.40
C SER A 46 16.01 11.71 3.44
N PHE A 47 14.71 11.92 3.15
CA PHE A 47 13.76 10.80 3.05
C PHE A 47 14.06 9.91 1.83
N LEU A 48 14.48 10.50 0.73
CA LEU A 48 14.90 9.74 -0.45
C LEU A 48 16.18 8.95 -0.19
N ASP A 49 17.15 9.53 0.52
CA ASP A 49 18.37 8.81 0.90
C ASP A 49 18.02 7.55 1.71
N LEU A 50 17.04 7.63 2.63
CA LEU A 50 16.56 6.46 3.35
C LEU A 50 15.93 5.42 2.42
N CYS A 51 15.09 5.85 1.45
CA CYS A 51 14.45 4.94 0.49
C CYS A 51 15.47 4.25 -0.44
N TYR A 52 16.56 4.92 -0.77
CA TYR A 52 17.62 4.40 -1.65
C TYR A 52 18.82 3.82 -0.92
N ASN A 53 18.77 3.70 0.40
CA ASN A 53 19.80 3.02 1.18
C ASN A 53 19.30 1.64 1.62
N PRO A 54 19.74 0.53 0.98
CA PRO A 54 19.21 -0.81 1.27
C PRO A 54 19.39 -1.24 2.74
N GLU A 55 20.49 -0.84 3.38
CA GLU A 55 20.76 -1.19 4.78
C GLU A 55 19.76 -0.49 5.72
N LEU A 56 19.62 0.83 5.59
CA LEU A 56 18.75 1.62 6.45
C LEU A 56 17.25 1.34 6.17
N ALA A 57 16.87 1.15 4.90
CA ALA A 57 15.51 0.78 4.54
C ALA A 57 15.13 -0.62 5.08
N THR A 58 16.06 -1.57 5.06
CA THR A 58 15.88 -2.88 5.69
C THR A 58 15.70 -2.72 7.20
N GLU A 59 16.58 -1.97 7.86
CA GLU A 59 16.51 -1.74 9.30
C GLU A 59 15.15 -1.16 9.73
N VAL A 60 14.70 -0.07 9.09
CA VAL A 60 13.41 0.54 9.48
C VAL A 60 12.22 -0.39 9.20
N THR A 61 12.30 -1.23 8.18
CA THR A 61 11.25 -2.22 7.89
C THR A 61 11.16 -3.29 8.97
N LEU A 62 12.29 -3.71 9.54
CA LEU A 62 12.35 -4.74 10.58
C LEU A 62 11.96 -4.22 11.97
N GLN A 63 12.09 -2.92 12.25
CA GLN A 63 11.80 -2.33 13.55
C GLN A 63 10.39 -2.68 14.09
N PRO A 64 9.29 -2.46 13.35
CA PRO A 64 7.95 -2.81 13.83
C PRO A 64 7.74 -4.32 13.97
N ILE A 65 8.44 -5.14 13.17
CA ILE A 65 8.39 -6.61 13.29
C ILE A 65 9.00 -7.04 14.62
N ARG A 66 10.18 -6.52 14.95
CA ARG A 66 10.84 -6.81 16.24
C ARG A 66 10.05 -6.31 17.44
N ARG A 67 9.37 -5.15 17.31
CA ARG A 67 8.64 -4.54 18.42
C ARG A 67 7.30 -5.18 18.69
N TYR A 68 6.51 -5.45 17.64
CA TYR A 68 5.11 -5.88 17.77
C TYR A 68 4.85 -7.29 17.24
N GLY A 69 5.82 -7.89 16.54
CA GLY A 69 5.68 -9.21 15.92
C GLY A 69 4.56 -9.27 14.88
N PHE A 70 4.39 -8.27 14.03
CA PHE A 70 3.41 -8.28 12.96
C PHE A 70 3.57 -9.49 12.03
N ASP A 71 2.44 -9.97 11.47
CA ASP A 71 2.41 -11.13 10.58
C ASP A 71 2.83 -10.81 9.13
N ALA A 72 2.96 -9.51 8.80
CA ALA A 72 3.59 -9.07 7.56
C ALA A 72 4.50 -7.86 7.76
N ALA A 73 5.56 -7.82 6.96
CA ALA A 73 6.39 -6.65 6.74
C ALA A 73 6.06 -6.05 5.37
N ILE A 74 5.90 -4.74 5.28
CA ILE A 74 5.84 -4.04 4.00
C ILE A 74 7.16 -3.32 3.76
N LEU A 75 7.71 -3.50 2.55
CA LEU A 75 8.90 -2.81 2.07
C LEU A 75 8.86 -1.31 2.44
N PHE A 76 9.94 -0.79 3.00
CA PHE A 76 10.07 0.66 3.18
C PHE A 76 10.56 1.31 1.88
N SER A 77 9.70 2.10 1.28
CA SER A 77 9.93 2.89 0.07
C SER A 77 8.86 3.99 -0.01
N ASP A 78 8.75 4.67 -1.15
CA ASP A 78 7.69 5.66 -1.42
C ASP A 78 7.01 5.39 -2.75
N ILE A 79 5.74 5.79 -2.89
CA ILE A 79 4.98 5.67 -4.15
C ILE A 79 5.53 6.57 -5.25
N LEU A 80 6.30 7.61 -4.89
CA LEU A 80 6.85 8.60 -5.82
C LEU A 80 8.27 8.28 -6.29
N VAL A 81 8.83 7.11 -5.93
CA VAL A 81 10.12 6.66 -6.50
C VAL A 81 10.01 6.47 -8.01
N ILE A 82 8.82 6.16 -8.55
CA ILE A 82 8.56 6.06 -9.99
C ILE A 82 8.69 7.43 -10.67
N PRO A 83 7.98 8.49 -10.30
CA PRO A 83 8.25 9.83 -10.83
C PRO A 83 9.71 10.26 -10.71
N HIS A 84 10.37 9.93 -9.61
CA HIS A 84 11.78 10.27 -9.39
C HIS A 84 12.71 9.61 -10.45
N VAL A 85 12.55 8.31 -10.71
CA VAL A 85 13.38 7.64 -11.76
C VAL A 85 12.97 8.05 -13.18
N LEU A 86 11.78 8.59 -13.37
CA LEU A 86 11.34 9.22 -14.61
C LEU A 86 11.95 10.64 -14.79
N GLY A 87 12.74 11.12 -13.82
CA GLY A 87 13.48 12.36 -13.89
C GLY A 87 12.80 13.57 -13.25
N ARG A 88 11.75 13.35 -12.43
CA ARG A 88 11.16 14.44 -11.64
C ARG A 88 12.06 14.79 -10.45
N ASP A 89 12.17 16.08 -10.16
CA ASP A 89 12.96 16.69 -9.08
C ASP A 89 12.28 16.51 -7.70
N LEU A 90 11.95 15.27 -7.36
CA LEU A 90 11.23 14.94 -6.13
C LEU A 90 12.03 15.33 -4.88
N ARG A 91 11.41 16.09 -3.99
CA ARG A 91 11.93 16.41 -2.67
C ARG A 91 10.82 16.34 -1.62
N PHE A 92 11.20 16.15 -0.38
CA PHE A 92 10.27 16.10 0.75
C PHE A 92 10.58 17.25 1.70
N GLU A 93 9.59 18.12 1.95
CA GLU A 93 9.69 19.23 2.90
C GLU A 93 8.84 18.97 4.13
N GLU A 94 9.37 19.27 5.31
CA GLU A 94 8.63 19.11 6.56
C GLU A 94 7.38 20.01 6.56
N GLY A 95 6.24 19.42 6.96
CA GLY A 95 4.94 20.12 6.98
C GLY A 95 4.26 20.28 5.61
N ARG A 96 4.98 20.14 4.50
CA ARG A 96 4.44 20.27 3.13
C ARG A 96 4.32 18.93 2.41
N GLY A 97 5.14 17.94 2.81
CA GLY A 97 5.18 16.63 2.15
C GLY A 97 6.01 16.61 0.86
N PRO A 98 5.64 15.73 -0.10
CA PRO A 98 6.35 15.63 -1.37
C PRO A 98 6.09 16.83 -2.27
N LEU A 99 7.16 17.32 -2.91
CA LEU A 99 7.16 18.40 -3.88
C LEU A 99 7.95 17.99 -5.11
N MET A 100 7.49 18.37 -6.29
CA MET A 100 8.18 18.19 -7.57
C MET A 100 7.73 19.26 -8.57
N THR A 101 8.49 19.49 -9.63
CA THR A 101 8.03 20.36 -10.72
C THR A 101 6.86 19.69 -11.45
N PRO A 102 5.71 20.37 -11.64
CA PRO A 102 4.60 19.85 -12.41
C PRO A 102 5.03 19.43 -13.83
N VAL A 103 4.48 18.31 -14.30
CA VAL A 103 4.72 17.83 -15.66
C VAL A 103 3.85 18.57 -16.66
N THR A 104 4.41 18.91 -17.82
CA THR A 104 3.71 19.56 -18.90
C THR A 104 3.11 18.56 -19.91
N VAL A 105 2.18 19.04 -20.76
CA VAL A 105 1.59 18.23 -21.84
C VAL A 105 2.67 17.65 -22.76
N ASP A 106 3.67 18.44 -23.14
CA ASP A 106 4.70 17.99 -24.08
C ASP A 106 5.66 17.00 -23.42
N GLU A 107 6.04 17.23 -22.16
CA GLU A 107 6.83 16.23 -21.41
C GLU A 107 6.11 14.88 -21.28
N ILE A 108 4.77 14.86 -21.15
CA ILE A 108 4.02 13.60 -21.12
C ILE A 108 4.02 12.93 -22.49
N LYS A 109 3.86 13.68 -23.58
CA LYS A 109 3.90 13.11 -24.94
C LYS A 109 5.23 12.45 -25.24
N ASP A 110 6.34 13.06 -24.78
CA ASP A 110 7.72 12.63 -25.01
C ASP A 110 8.25 11.70 -23.92
N LEU A 111 7.40 11.30 -22.93
CA LEU A 111 7.82 10.48 -21.81
C LEU A 111 8.27 9.09 -22.28
N ASP A 112 9.54 8.77 -21.98
CA ASP A 112 10.16 7.47 -22.22
C ASP A 112 10.35 6.74 -20.87
N ILE A 113 9.70 5.59 -20.71
CA ILE A 113 9.79 4.73 -19.52
C ILE A 113 10.81 3.59 -19.67
N THR A 114 11.41 3.44 -20.86
CA THR A 114 12.26 2.29 -21.20
C THR A 114 13.44 2.16 -20.25
N GLY A 115 13.53 1.01 -19.57
CA GLY A 115 14.63 0.70 -18.64
C GLY A 115 14.70 1.57 -17.39
N LYS A 116 13.69 2.41 -17.14
CA LYS A 116 13.70 3.29 -15.96
C LYS A 116 13.49 2.53 -14.65
N ALA A 117 12.69 1.46 -14.66
CA ALA A 117 12.47 0.65 -13.46
C ALA A 117 13.77 0.01 -12.94
N ALA A 118 14.73 -0.31 -13.83
CA ALA A 118 16.03 -0.87 -13.43
C ALA A 118 16.85 0.08 -12.53
N LYS A 119 16.59 1.39 -12.57
CA LYS A 119 17.24 2.38 -11.71
C LYS A 119 16.82 2.29 -10.24
N LEU A 120 15.79 1.49 -9.93
CA LEU A 120 15.33 1.21 -8.56
C LEU A 120 16.07 0.03 -7.92
N SER A 121 17.26 -0.34 -8.41
CA SER A 121 18.04 -1.48 -7.90
C SER A 121 18.28 -1.46 -6.39
N ALA A 122 18.48 -0.29 -5.78
CA ALA A 122 18.62 -0.16 -4.33
C ALA A 122 17.35 -0.60 -3.57
N VAL A 123 16.16 -0.32 -4.14
CA VAL A 123 14.89 -0.77 -3.56
C VAL A 123 14.74 -2.29 -3.70
N TYR A 124 15.15 -2.85 -4.84
CA TYR A 124 15.14 -4.30 -5.05
C TYR A 124 16.11 -5.04 -4.13
N GLU A 125 17.29 -4.46 -3.90
CA GLU A 125 18.24 -4.98 -2.90
C GLU A 125 17.63 -4.97 -1.50
N THR A 126 16.89 -3.94 -1.13
CA THR A 126 16.15 -3.91 0.16
C THR A 126 15.18 -5.08 0.28
N VAL A 127 14.44 -5.41 -0.79
CA VAL A 127 13.51 -6.57 -0.80
C VAL A 127 14.28 -7.88 -0.57
N SER A 128 15.41 -8.09 -1.26
CA SER A 128 16.24 -9.28 -1.11
C SER A 128 16.78 -9.41 0.32
N ARG A 129 17.32 -8.33 0.89
CA ARG A 129 17.83 -8.31 2.28
C ARG A 129 16.72 -8.58 3.30
N LEU A 130 15.52 -8.04 3.06
CA LEU A 130 14.36 -8.32 3.92
C LEU A 130 13.97 -9.79 3.87
N ARG A 131 13.96 -10.40 2.68
CA ARG A 131 13.61 -11.82 2.55
C ARG A 131 14.58 -12.72 3.31
N GLU A 132 15.86 -12.38 3.34
CA GLU A 132 16.87 -13.11 4.08
C GLU A 132 16.75 -12.95 5.61
N GLN A 133 16.32 -11.78 6.09
CA GLN A 133 16.32 -11.43 7.51
C GLN A 133 14.97 -11.60 8.22
N LEU A 134 13.87 -11.61 7.46
CA LEU A 134 12.53 -11.79 8.05
C LEU A 134 12.32 -13.25 8.49
N PRO A 135 11.60 -13.46 9.62
CA PRO A 135 11.11 -14.78 9.99
C PRO A 135 10.34 -15.44 8.84
N ASN A 136 10.46 -16.76 8.70
CA ASN A 136 9.83 -17.50 7.61
C ASN A 136 8.29 -17.40 7.59
N GLU A 137 7.67 -17.19 8.75
CA GLU A 137 6.23 -16.99 8.92
C GLU A 137 5.76 -15.58 8.56
N THR A 138 6.67 -14.60 8.50
CA THR A 138 6.33 -13.21 8.17
C THR A 138 6.22 -13.04 6.65
N THR A 139 5.06 -12.59 6.19
CA THR A 139 4.82 -12.27 4.77
C THR A 139 5.53 -10.97 4.42
N LEU A 140 6.32 -10.98 3.35
CA LEU A 140 6.94 -9.76 2.80
C LEU A 140 6.05 -9.17 1.71
N LEU A 141 5.58 -7.95 1.93
CA LEU A 141 4.76 -7.20 1.00
C LEU A 141 5.61 -6.18 0.24
N GLY A 142 5.58 -6.25 -1.08
CA GLY A 142 5.98 -5.16 -1.95
C GLY A 142 4.81 -4.21 -2.19
N PHE A 143 5.07 -3.07 -2.87
CA PHE A 143 4.00 -2.14 -3.23
C PHE A 143 4.39 -1.17 -4.34
N CYS A 144 3.37 -0.52 -4.92
CA CYS A 144 3.51 0.71 -5.71
C CYS A 144 2.34 1.66 -5.45
N GLY A 145 2.50 2.91 -5.89
CA GLY A 145 1.36 3.82 -6.06
C GLY A 145 0.56 3.45 -7.30
N ALA A 146 -0.78 3.55 -7.24
CA ALA A 146 -1.62 3.44 -8.42
C ALA A 146 -1.38 4.62 -9.37
N PRO A 147 -1.54 4.41 -10.69
CA PRO A 147 -1.26 5.43 -11.70
C PRO A 147 -1.99 6.76 -11.46
N TRP A 148 -3.28 6.72 -11.11
CA TRP A 148 -4.03 7.94 -10.79
C TRP A 148 -3.40 8.70 -9.62
N THR A 149 -3.16 8.02 -8.50
CA THR A 149 -2.56 8.66 -7.31
C THR A 149 -1.20 9.27 -7.65
N VAL A 150 -0.34 8.57 -8.39
CA VAL A 150 0.98 9.07 -8.79
C VAL A 150 0.84 10.27 -9.75
N ALA A 151 -0.05 10.19 -10.74
CA ALA A 151 -0.30 11.25 -11.70
C ALA A 151 -0.78 12.54 -11.03
N THR A 152 -1.58 12.45 -9.94
CA THR A 152 -2.03 13.66 -9.22
C THR A 152 -0.86 14.48 -8.69
N TYR A 153 0.17 13.84 -8.16
CA TYR A 153 1.40 14.51 -7.72
C TYR A 153 2.22 15.05 -8.89
N MET A 154 2.32 14.31 -9.99
CA MET A 154 3.06 14.76 -11.17
C MET A 154 2.44 15.99 -11.82
N ILE A 155 1.11 16.06 -11.88
CA ILE A 155 0.38 17.20 -12.47
C ILE A 155 0.38 18.42 -11.54
N ALA A 156 0.11 18.24 -10.25
CA ALA A 156 0.00 19.35 -9.29
C ALA A 156 1.37 19.79 -8.73
N GLY A 157 2.37 18.91 -8.75
CA GLY A 157 3.67 19.14 -8.12
C GLY A 157 3.68 18.95 -6.60
N HIS A 158 2.52 18.75 -5.99
CA HIS A 158 2.35 18.56 -4.54
C HIS A 158 1.01 17.88 -4.23
N GLY A 159 0.80 17.50 -2.96
CA GLY A 159 -0.50 17.01 -2.51
C GLY A 159 -1.55 18.10 -2.51
N THR A 160 -2.77 17.81 -2.98
CA THR A 160 -3.91 18.72 -2.98
C THR A 160 -5.13 18.07 -2.31
N PRO A 161 -6.04 18.83 -1.66
CA PRO A 161 -7.13 18.24 -0.89
C PRO A 161 -8.13 17.43 -1.73
N ASP A 162 -8.45 17.88 -2.93
CA ASP A 162 -9.50 17.33 -3.80
C ASP A 162 -9.00 16.90 -5.19
N GLN A 163 -7.70 16.97 -5.41
CA GLN A 163 -7.04 16.63 -6.67
C GLN A 163 -7.55 17.46 -7.88
N ALA A 164 -8.06 18.68 -7.65
CA ALA A 164 -8.62 19.55 -8.69
C ALA A 164 -7.65 19.80 -9.85
N PRO A 165 -6.33 20.07 -9.64
CA PRO A 165 -5.42 20.27 -10.76
C PRO A 165 -5.34 19.06 -11.70
N ALA A 166 -5.25 17.84 -11.17
CA ALA A 166 -5.19 16.63 -11.98
C ALA A 166 -6.52 16.33 -12.67
N ARG A 167 -7.64 16.56 -11.99
CA ARG A 167 -8.99 16.40 -12.59
C ARG A 167 -9.21 17.37 -13.73
N LEU A 168 -8.86 18.64 -13.56
CA LEU A 168 -8.96 19.65 -14.62
C LEU A 168 -8.05 19.30 -15.81
N PHE A 169 -6.83 18.89 -15.54
CA PHE A 169 -5.91 18.44 -16.59
C PHE A 169 -6.49 17.26 -17.38
N ALA A 170 -7.05 16.27 -16.68
CA ALA A 170 -7.67 15.10 -17.30
C ALA A 170 -8.88 15.47 -18.19
N TYR A 171 -9.70 16.44 -17.79
CA TYR A 171 -10.82 16.91 -18.61
C TYR A 171 -10.37 17.72 -19.83
N GLN A 172 -9.30 18.51 -19.70
CA GLN A 172 -8.81 19.37 -20.77
C GLN A 172 -7.90 18.64 -21.77
N HIS A 173 -7.17 17.60 -21.32
CA HIS A 173 -6.15 16.89 -22.08
C HIS A 173 -6.28 15.37 -21.93
N ARG A 174 -7.49 14.84 -22.13
CA ARG A 174 -7.85 13.45 -21.81
C ARG A 174 -6.90 12.42 -22.43
N ASP A 175 -6.60 12.51 -23.72
CA ASP A 175 -5.75 11.53 -24.40
C ASP A 175 -4.31 11.54 -23.85
N VAL A 176 -3.78 12.72 -23.55
CA VAL A 176 -2.46 12.89 -22.94
C VAL A 176 -2.45 12.33 -21.53
N PHE A 177 -3.53 12.54 -20.77
CA PHE A 177 -3.65 12.01 -19.42
C PHE A 177 -3.76 10.48 -19.40
N ILE A 178 -4.54 9.89 -20.31
CA ILE A 178 -4.62 8.42 -20.46
C ILE A 178 -3.25 7.84 -20.86
N LYS A 179 -2.49 8.52 -21.74
CA LYS A 179 -1.10 8.11 -22.04
C LYS A 179 -0.25 8.08 -20.77
N LEU A 180 -0.28 9.16 -19.97
CA LEU A 180 0.46 9.20 -18.69
C LEU A 180 0.08 8.05 -17.76
N LEU A 181 -1.22 7.78 -17.57
CA LEU A 181 -1.68 6.67 -16.74
C LEU A 181 -1.24 5.31 -17.28
N THR A 182 -1.20 5.16 -18.61
CA THR A 182 -0.73 3.93 -19.26
C THR A 182 0.77 3.72 -19.02
N ASP A 183 1.58 4.75 -19.21
CA ASP A 183 3.02 4.70 -18.97
C ASP A 183 3.32 4.41 -17.49
N LEU A 184 2.61 5.07 -16.57
CA LEU A 184 2.72 4.83 -15.14
C LEU A 184 2.30 3.40 -14.76
N ALA A 185 1.26 2.86 -15.41
CA ALA A 185 0.86 1.46 -15.18
C ALA A 185 1.95 0.48 -15.65
N ASP A 186 2.56 0.76 -16.80
CA ASP A 186 3.58 -0.11 -17.36
C ASP A 186 4.85 -0.15 -16.51
N ILE A 187 5.37 1.01 -16.12
CA ILE A 187 6.56 1.06 -15.25
C ILE A 187 6.26 0.55 -13.82
N SER A 188 5.03 0.75 -13.32
CA SER A 188 4.62 0.19 -12.02
C SER A 188 4.55 -1.33 -12.06
N ALA A 189 4.11 -1.92 -13.18
CA ALA A 189 4.13 -3.37 -13.36
C ALA A 189 5.56 -3.91 -13.37
N GLU A 190 6.49 -3.29 -14.11
CA GLU A 190 7.91 -3.65 -14.10
C GLU A 190 8.48 -3.57 -12.67
N TYR A 191 8.17 -2.49 -11.96
CA TYR A 191 8.62 -2.28 -10.57
C TYR A 191 8.10 -3.35 -9.60
N LEU A 192 6.85 -3.80 -9.75
CA LEU A 192 6.28 -4.87 -8.92
C LEU A 192 6.84 -6.25 -9.30
N ILE A 193 7.08 -6.51 -10.59
CA ILE A 193 7.71 -7.73 -11.08
C ILE A 193 9.09 -7.90 -10.43
N GLU A 194 9.91 -6.84 -10.44
CA GLU A 194 11.23 -6.90 -9.81
C GLU A 194 11.17 -7.08 -8.30
N GLN A 195 10.20 -6.51 -7.59
CA GLN A 195 10.00 -6.79 -6.17
C GLN A 195 9.64 -8.26 -5.91
N LEU A 196 8.82 -8.86 -6.76
CA LEU A 196 8.49 -10.29 -6.69
C LEU A 196 9.70 -11.17 -7.01
N ASN A 197 10.49 -10.82 -8.03
CA ASN A 197 11.75 -11.50 -8.38
C ASN A 197 12.74 -11.48 -7.21
N CYS A 198 12.77 -10.40 -6.43
CA CYS A 198 13.64 -10.22 -5.27
C CYS A 198 13.09 -10.83 -3.97
N GLY A 199 11.92 -11.48 -4.00
CA GLY A 199 11.41 -12.29 -2.90
C GLY A 199 10.24 -11.69 -2.12
N ALA A 200 9.55 -10.66 -2.63
CA ALA A 200 8.25 -10.26 -2.10
C ALA A 200 7.23 -11.41 -2.30
N ASP A 201 6.42 -11.68 -1.27
CA ASP A 201 5.42 -12.76 -1.31
C ASP A 201 4.10 -12.33 -1.95
N ALA A 202 3.78 -11.05 -1.83
CA ALA A 202 2.61 -10.40 -2.39
C ALA A 202 2.89 -8.91 -2.57
N VAL A 203 2.05 -8.22 -3.34
CA VAL A 203 2.21 -6.78 -3.60
C VAL A 203 0.90 -6.03 -3.38
N GLN A 204 1.00 -4.76 -2.98
CA GLN A 204 -0.15 -3.88 -2.80
C GLN A 204 -0.06 -2.65 -3.70
N ILE A 205 -1.18 -2.29 -4.35
CA ILE A 205 -1.33 -1.11 -5.18
C ILE A 205 -2.13 -0.07 -4.39
N PHE A 206 -1.49 1.06 -4.06
CA PHE A 206 -2.09 2.12 -3.26
C PHE A 206 -2.70 3.22 -4.13
N ASP A 207 -4.03 3.32 -4.14
CA ASP A 207 -4.75 4.42 -4.80
C ASP A 207 -5.42 5.34 -3.77
N SER A 208 -4.58 6.15 -3.12
CA SER A 208 -4.96 6.97 -1.97
C SER A 208 -5.92 8.13 -2.31
N TRP A 209 -6.04 8.48 -3.59
CA TRP A 209 -6.82 9.62 -4.07
C TRP A 209 -7.99 9.24 -4.97
N SER A 210 -8.36 7.97 -5.04
CA SER A 210 -9.43 7.47 -5.92
C SER A 210 -10.82 8.01 -5.55
N GLY A 211 -11.06 8.34 -4.27
CA GLY A 211 -12.37 8.75 -3.76
C GLY A 211 -12.87 10.14 -4.21
N VAL A 212 -12.11 10.88 -5.03
CA VAL A 212 -12.52 12.18 -5.56
C VAL A 212 -13.09 12.09 -7.00
N LEU A 213 -13.13 10.90 -7.57
CA LEU A 213 -13.55 10.65 -8.94
C LEU A 213 -15.02 10.24 -9.02
N ASP A 214 -15.68 10.69 -10.09
CA ASP A 214 -16.95 10.14 -10.52
C ASP A 214 -16.78 8.74 -11.13
N GLU A 215 -17.88 8.06 -11.43
CA GLU A 215 -17.88 6.67 -11.88
C GLU A 215 -17.08 6.45 -13.16
N ASP A 216 -17.26 7.32 -14.17
CA ASP A 216 -16.58 7.20 -15.47
C ASP A 216 -15.06 7.45 -15.33
N CYS A 217 -14.69 8.47 -14.56
CA CYS A 217 -13.29 8.76 -14.27
C CYS A 217 -12.65 7.67 -13.39
N PHE A 218 -13.39 7.10 -12.45
CA PHE A 218 -12.90 6.00 -11.64
C PHE A 218 -12.63 4.75 -12.50
N GLU A 219 -13.51 4.44 -13.44
CA GLU A 219 -13.30 3.34 -14.40
C GLU A 219 -12.03 3.59 -15.22
N ASP A 220 -11.90 4.79 -15.81
CA ASP A 220 -10.82 5.09 -16.74
C ASP A 220 -9.46 5.34 -16.04
N PHE A 221 -9.46 5.91 -14.82
CA PHE A 221 -8.22 6.37 -14.18
C PHE A 221 -7.76 5.45 -13.04
N CYS A 222 -8.66 4.68 -12.43
CA CYS A 222 -8.31 3.74 -11.38
C CYS A 222 -8.41 2.29 -11.85
N ILE A 223 -9.58 1.86 -12.36
CA ILE A 223 -9.80 0.44 -12.69
C ILE A 223 -8.92 0.00 -13.86
N LYS A 224 -9.01 0.65 -15.02
CA LYS A 224 -8.26 0.25 -16.23
C LYS A 224 -6.74 0.23 -16.02
N PRO A 225 -6.11 1.27 -15.40
CA PRO A 225 -4.69 1.24 -15.14
C PRO A 225 -4.27 0.13 -14.15
N VAL A 226 -5.05 -0.10 -13.09
CA VAL A 226 -4.75 -1.18 -12.14
C VAL A 226 -4.93 -2.56 -12.80
N ALA A 227 -5.99 -2.75 -13.59
CA ALA A 227 -6.17 -3.98 -14.35
C ALA A 227 -4.99 -4.26 -15.30
N ARG A 228 -4.43 -3.20 -15.93
CA ARG A 228 -3.23 -3.29 -16.76
C ARG A 228 -2.01 -3.74 -15.97
N ILE A 229 -1.79 -3.18 -14.77
CA ILE A 229 -0.71 -3.61 -13.87
C ILE A 229 -0.89 -5.10 -13.53
N VAL A 230 -2.07 -5.48 -13.04
CA VAL A 230 -2.37 -6.86 -12.64
C VAL A 230 -2.13 -7.84 -13.80
N LYS A 231 -2.58 -7.51 -15.00
CA LYS A 231 -2.36 -8.32 -16.21
C LYS A 231 -0.86 -8.51 -16.48
N LYS A 232 -0.10 -7.43 -16.54
CA LYS A 232 1.35 -7.50 -16.84
C LYS A 232 2.14 -8.25 -15.77
N VAL A 233 1.83 -8.03 -14.50
CA VAL A 233 2.47 -8.77 -13.40
C VAL A 233 2.20 -10.27 -13.55
N ARG A 234 0.98 -10.68 -13.89
CA ARG A 234 0.63 -12.09 -14.06
C ARG A 234 1.15 -12.74 -15.34
N GLU A 235 1.51 -11.98 -16.33
CA GLU A 235 2.23 -12.50 -17.51
C GLU A 235 3.60 -13.09 -17.11
N THR A 236 4.25 -12.52 -16.08
CA THR A 236 5.55 -13.00 -15.55
C THR A 236 5.38 -13.87 -14.32
N HIS A 237 4.47 -13.52 -13.43
CA HIS A 237 4.15 -14.22 -12.18
C HIS A 237 2.67 -14.63 -12.16
N PRO A 238 2.27 -15.75 -12.79
CA PRO A 238 0.85 -16.15 -12.92
C PRO A 238 0.11 -16.26 -11.57
N ASP A 239 0.83 -16.68 -10.52
CA ASP A 239 0.29 -16.87 -9.17
C ASP A 239 0.47 -15.65 -8.26
N ALA A 240 0.87 -14.50 -8.81
CA ALA A 240 1.09 -13.28 -8.01
C ALA A 240 -0.17 -12.89 -7.24
N VAL A 241 -0.01 -12.67 -5.95
CA VAL A 241 -1.06 -12.21 -5.04
C VAL A 241 -1.00 -10.70 -4.93
N ILE A 242 -2.09 -10.03 -5.31
CA ILE A 242 -2.14 -8.57 -5.43
C ILE A 242 -3.29 -8.02 -4.60
N ILE A 243 -3.01 -7.00 -3.77
CA ILE A 243 -3.98 -6.27 -2.97
C ILE A 243 -4.24 -4.92 -3.66
N GLY A 244 -5.50 -4.60 -3.93
CA GLY A 244 -5.90 -3.27 -4.40
C GLY A 244 -6.44 -2.42 -3.26
N PHE A 245 -6.03 -1.16 -3.17
CA PHE A 245 -6.50 -0.24 -2.13
C PHE A 245 -6.98 1.09 -2.72
N PRO A 246 -8.20 1.13 -3.31
CA PRO A 246 -8.82 2.36 -3.81
C PRO A 246 -9.48 3.13 -2.66
N LYS A 247 -8.71 3.90 -1.90
CA LYS A 247 -9.18 4.62 -0.71
C LYS A 247 -10.27 5.65 -1.07
N GLY A 248 -11.38 5.58 -0.34
CA GLY A 248 -12.51 6.51 -0.52
C GLY A 248 -13.42 6.15 -1.70
N ALA A 249 -13.24 5.00 -2.35
CA ALA A 249 -14.04 4.57 -3.49
C ALA A 249 -15.54 4.34 -3.17
N GLY A 250 -15.93 4.26 -1.89
CA GLY A 250 -17.32 4.11 -1.50
C GLY A 250 -18.01 2.92 -2.16
N MET A 251 -19.13 3.16 -2.86
CA MET A 251 -19.87 2.10 -3.55
C MET A 251 -19.12 1.51 -4.75
N LEU A 252 -18.11 2.20 -5.28
CA LEU A 252 -17.31 1.73 -6.41
C LEU A 252 -16.39 0.54 -6.05
N TYR A 253 -16.21 0.24 -4.76
CA TYR A 253 -15.56 -1.00 -4.32
C TYR A 253 -16.25 -2.27 -4.83
N ARG A 254 -17.59 -2.22 -5.10
CA ARG A 254 -18.40 -3.41 -5.42
C ARG A 254 -17.80 -4.24 -6.56
N ASP A 255 -17.42 -3.59 -7.64
CA ASP A 255 -16.96 -4.25 -8.85
C ASP A 255 -15.44 -4.18 -9.04
N TYR A 256 -14.74 -3.48 -8.13
CA TYR A 256 -13.32 -3.20 -8.27
C TYR A 256 -12.48 -4.48 -8.40
N ARG A 257 -12.72 -5.48 -7.54
CA ARG A 257 -11.99 -6.75 -7.61
C ARG A 257 -12.22 -7.47 -8.93
N ALA A 258 -13.45 -7.61 -9.35
CA ALA A 258 -13.80 -8.32 -10.59
C ALA A 258 -13.21 -7.64 -11.83
N LYS A 259 -13.23 -6.29 -11.87
CA LYS A 259 -12.73 -5.52 -13.01
C LYS A 259 -11.21 -5.40 -13.05
N THR A 260 -10.54 -5.32 -11.89
CA THR A 260 -9.08 -5.19 -11.83
C THR A 260 -8.35 -6.54 -11.78
N GLY A 261 -9.02 -7.57 -11.28
CA GLY A 261 -8.43 -8.89 -11.07
C GLY A 261 -7.57 -9.01 -9.80
N VAL A 262 -7.59 -8.06 -8.87
CA VAL A 262 -6.84 -8.18 -7.60
C VAL A 262 -7.40 -9.29 -6.72
N ASN A 263 -6.57 -9.89 -5.87
CA ASN A 263 -6.95 -10.98 -4.98
C ASN A 263 -7.68 -10.48 -3.74
N ALA A 264 -7.28 -9.34 -3.21
CA ALA A 264 -7.82 -8.78 -1.97
C ALA A 264 -8.07 -7.29 -2.08
N LEU A 265 -9.00 -6.79 -1.26
CA LEU A 265 -9.33 -5.37 -1.17
C LEU A 265 -8.86 -4.79 0.16
N GLY A 266 -8.02 -3.76 0.10
CA GLY A 266 -7.79 -2.86 1.23
C GLY A 266 -9.01 -1.94 1.36
N LEU A 267 -9.54 -1.84 2.58
CA LEU A 267 -10.72 -1.03 2.90
C LEU A 267 -10.32 0.13 3.80
N ASP A 268 -10.77 1.33 3.48
CA ASP A 268 -10.60 2.47 4.38
C ASP A 268 -11.69 2.52 5.47
N TRP A 269 -11.47 3.36 6.48
CA TRP A 269 -12.35 3.41 7.66
C TRP A 269 -13.76 3.94 7.36
N SER A 270 -14.01 4.53 6.19
CA SER A 270 -15.33 5.03 5.80
C SER A 270 -16.23 3.93 5.24
N VAL A 271 -15.67 2.76 4.90
CA VAL A 271 -16.42 1.62 4.37
C VAL A 271 -17.26 0.99 5.48
N PRO A 272 -18.63 0.98 5.35
CA PRO A 272 -19.47 0.34 6.32
C PRO A 272 -19.19 -1.16 6.43
N LEU A 273 -19.11 -1.70 7.65
CA LEU A 273 -18.77 -3.11 7.88
C LEU A 273 -19.76 -4.09 7.25
N THR A 274 -21.04 -3.73 7.16
CA THR A 274 -22.05 -4.54 6.44
C THR A 274 -21.78 -4.62 4.94
N PHE A 275 -21.28 -3.54 4.35
CA PHE A 275 -20.84 -3.53 2.95
C PHE A 275 -19.53 -4.32 2.78
N ALA A 276 -18.59 -4.17 3.73
CA ALA A 276 -17.33 -4.93 3.76
C ALA A 276 -17.58 -6.45 3.85
N GLN A 277 -18.59 -6.91 4.60
CA GLN A 277 -19.01 -8.33 4.63
C GLN A 277 -19.40 -8.83 3.23
N GLY A 278 -20.16 -8.04 2.48
CA GLY A 278 -20.52 -8.37 1.10
C GLY A 278 -19.31 -8.49 0.17
N LEU A 279 -18.32 -7.60 0.34
CA LEU A 279 -17.04 -7.67 -0.39
C LEU A 279 -16.21 -8.89 0.03
N GLN A 280 -16.23 -9.27 1.31
CA GLN A 280 -15.51 -10.41 1.85
C GLN A 280 -16.03 -11.75 1.33
N GLN A 281 -17.33 -11.85 1.00
CA GLN A 281 -17.89 -13.06 0.36
C GLN A 281 -17.27 -13.35 -1.01
N GLN A 282 -16.67 -12.34 -1.64
CA GLN A 282 -16.01 -12.45 -2.94
C GLN A 282 -14.49 -12.73 -2.82
N GLY A 283 -13.91 -12.70 -1.61
CA GLY A 283 -12.49 -12.92 -1.34
C GLY A 283 -11.96 -12.06 -0.20
N ALA A 284 -10.67 -12.15 0.06
CA ALA A 284 -10.05 -11.49 1.21
C ALA A 284 -10.25 -9.97 1.25
N VAL A 285 -10.46 -9.45 2.47
CA VAL A 285 -10.47 -8.02 2.76
C VAL A 285 -9.41 -7.69 3.82
N GLN A 286 -8.89 -6.45 3.75
CA GLN A 286 -7.88 -5.93 4.66
C GLN A 286 -8.33 -4.58 5.20
N GLY A 287 -8.29 -4.39 6.49
CA GLY A 287 -8.68 -3.12 7.13
C GLY A 287 -9.50 -3.39 8.37
N ASN A 288 -10.32 -2.41 8.75
CA ASN A 288 -10.41 -1.02 8.29
C ASN A 288 -10.51 -0.07 9.50
N LEU A 289 -9.71 -0.36 10.54
CA LEU A 289 -9.75 0.45 11.75
C LEU A 289 -9.34 1.90 11.46
N ASP A 290 -10.13 2.87 11.95
CA ASP A 290 -9.76 4.27 11.87
C ASP A 290 -8.42 4.50 12.62
N PRO A 291 -7.38 5.02 11.96
CA PRO A 291 -6.10 5.31 12.60
C PRO A 291 -6.19 6.22 13.82
N LEU A 292 -7.20 7.10 13.89
CA LEU A 292 -7.41 7.98 15.04
C LEU A 292 -7.89 7.23 16.30
N ARG A 293 -8.48 6.04 16.16
CA ARG A 293 -8.78 5.18 17.32
C ARG A 293 -7.50 4.66 17.99
N VAL A 294 -6.44 4.43 17.21
CA VAL A 294 -5.13 4.09 17.78
C VAL A 294 -4.52 5.28 18.51
N VAL A 295 -4.73 6.49 18.03
CA VAL A 295 -4.29 7.71 18.73
C VAL A 295 -5.06 7.88 20.05
N ALA A 296 -6.37 7.67 20.02
CA ALA A 296 -7.24 7.84 21.19
C ALA A 296 -6.99 6.76 22.26
N GLY A 297 -6.75 5.52 21.86
CA GLY A 297 -6.55 4.39 22.79
C GLY A 297 -7.80 3.99 23.58
N GLY A 298 -7.57 3.21 24.63
CA GLY A 298 -8.60 2.82 25.60
C GLY A 298 -9.86 2.23 24.96
N LYS A 299 -11.02 2.58 25.52
CA LYS A 299 -12.32 2.06 25.09
C LYS A 299 -12.62 2.30 23.61
N ALA A 300 -12.27 3.46 23.08
CA ALA A 300 -12.51 3.79 21.66
C ALA A 300 -11.74 2.87 20.71
N LEU A 301 -10.51 2.50 21.10
CA LEU A 301 -9.69 1.54 20.36
C LEU A 301 -10.29 0.13 20.47
N ASP A 302 -10.60 -0.31 21.69
CA ASP A 302 -11.14 -1.64 21.95
C ASP A 302 -12.44 -1.91 21.21
N GLU A 303 -13.42 -1.00 21.31
CA GLU A 303 -14.71 -1.12 20.60
C GLU A 303 -14.53 -1.15 19.07
N GLY A 304 -13.56 -0.36 18.55
CA GLY A 304 -13.27 -0.36 17.12
C GLY A 304 -12.70 -1.70 16.63
N ILE A 305 -11.86 -2.34 17.44
CA ILE A 305 -11.31 -3.66 17.15
C ILE A 305 -12.40 -4.71 17.21
N ASP A 306 -13.16 -4.73 18.31
CA ASP A 306 -14.18 -5.77 18.56
C ASP A 306 -15.24 -5.83 17.47
N VAL A 307 -15.74 -4.67 17.01
CA VAL A 307 -16.75 -4.63 15.97
C VAL A 307 -16.23 -5.14 14.62
N ILE A 308 -14.97 -4.88 14.30
CA ILE A 308 -14.35 -5.43 13.08
C ILE A 308 -14.21 -6.95 13.20
N LEU A 309 -13.71 -7.44 14.34
CA LEU A 309 -13.56 -8.88 14.59
C LEU A 309 -14.90 -9.60 14.58
N GLU A 310 -15.94 -9.02 15.19
CA GLU A 310 -17.30 -9.56 15.17
C GLU A 310 -17.86 -9.67 13.75
N LYS A 311 -17.68 -8.62 12.94
CA LYS A 311 -18.31 -8.55 11.62
C LYS A 311 -17.52 -9.26 10.53
N LEU A 312 -16.19 -9.24 10.58
CA LEU A 312 -15.33 -9.73 9.51
C LEU A 312 -14.43 -10.91 9.91
N GLY A 313 -14.33 -11.22 11.21
CA GLY A 313 -13.40 -12.25 11.70
C GLY A 313 -13.75 -13.68 11.28
N GLN A 314 -14.99 -13.93 10.84
CA GLN A 314 -15.43 -15.25 10.38
C GLN A 314 -15.17 -15.50 8.88
N GLY A 315 -14.54 -14.57 8.20
CA GLY A 315 -14.14 -14.68 6.80
C GLY A 315 -12.64 -14.37 6.59
N PRO A 316 -12.15 -14.36 5.36
CA PRO A 316 -10.77 -14.07 5.05
C PRO A 316 -10.45 -12.58 5.32
N LEU A 317 -10.02 -12.29 6.54
CA LEU A 317 -9.67 -10.95 7.06
C LEU A 317 -8.18 -10.84 7.35
N ILE A 318 -7.55 -9.78 6.85
CA ILE A 318 -6.29 -9.25 7.38
C ILE A 318 -6.63 -8.01 8.20
N PHE A 319 -6.36 -8.03 9.50
CA PHE A 319 -6.58 -6.85 10.32
C PHE A 319 -5.54 -5.78 10.00
N ASN A 320 -6.01 -4.58 9.69
CA ASN A 320 -5.19 -3.42 9.38
C ASN A 320 -5.95 -2.14 9.74
N LEU A 321 -5.26 -1.02 9.67
CA LEU A 321 -5.90 0.29 9.71
C LEU A 321 -6.53 0.61 8.35
N GLY A 322 -7.52 1.50 8.34
CA GLY A 322 -8.13 2.00 7.10
C GLY A 322 -7.25 2.97 6.30
N HIS A 323 -6.08 3.33 6.81
CA HIS A 323 -4.97 4.02 6.15
C HIS A 323 -3.70 3.90 7.00
N GLY A 324 -2.63 4.62 6.64
CA GLY A 324 -1.40 4.61 7.40
C GLY A 324 -1.54 5.15 8.82
N ILE A 325 -0.83 4.54 9.77
CA ILE A 325 -0.73 5.03 11.14
C ILE A 325 -0.18 6.46 11.16
N THR A 326 -0.66 7.27 12.08
CA THR A 326 -0.23 8.66 12.22
C THR A 326 0.95 8.81 13.19
N PRO A 327 1.78 9.85 13.03
CA PRO A 327 2.94 10.06 13.91
C PRO A 327 2.60 10.28 15.38
N GLN A 328 1.33 10.61 15.69
CA GLN A 328 0.84 10.89 17.04
C GLN A 328 0.41 9.64 17.80
N ALA A 329 0.37 8.47 17.16
CA ALA A 329 -0.08 7.24 17.78
C ALA A 329 0.89 6.82 18.91
N PRO A 330 0.41 6.64 20.16
CA PRO A 330 1.22 6.14 21.27
C PRO A 330 1.63 4.67 21.02
N LEU A 331 2.86 4.33 21.41
CA LEU A 331 3.41 2.99 21.26
C LEU A 331 2.59 1.92 22.01
N GLU A 332 2.14 2.29 23.21
CA GLU A 332 1.30 1.45 24.07
C GLU A 332 -0.06 1.15 23.44
N ASN A 333 -0.66 2.08 22.70
CA ASN A 333 -1.93 1.85 22.02
C ASN A 333 -1.78 0.88 20.84
N VAL A 334 -0.64 0.93 20.14
CA VAL A 334 -0.31 -0.07 19.10
C VAL A 334 -0.14 -1.45 19.74
N ALA A 335 0.56 -1.54 20.88
CA ALA A 335 0.72 -2.79 21.62
C ALA A 335 -0.64 -3.31 22.13
N GLN A 336 -1.51 -2.43 22.66
CA GLN A 336 -2.88 -2.76 23.07
C GLN A 336 -3.67 -3.37 21.91
N MET A 337 -3.65 -2.73 20.74
CA MET A 337 -4.33 -3.22 19.52
C MET A 337 -3.85 -4.63 19.16
N VAL A 338 -2.55 -4.84 19.04
CA VAL A 338 -1.98 -6.15 18.67
C VAL A 338 -2.37 -7.23 19.67
N ASN A 339 -2.25 -6.94 20.97
CA ASN A 339 -2.58 -7.89 22.04
C ASN A 339 -4.08 -8.25 22.02
N ARG A 340 -4.96 -7.24 21.87
CA ARG A 340 -6.41 -7.49 21.83
C ARG A 340 -6.81 -8.38 20.66
N ILE A 341 -6.27 -8.13 19.47
CA ILE A 341 -6.56 -8.96 18.29
C ILE A 341 -6.09 -10.40 18.52
N ARG A 342 -4.88 -10.58 19.05
CA ARG A 342 -4.32 -11.92 19.30
C ARG A 342 -5.06 -12.72 20.38
N GLN A 343 -5.63 -12.03 21.36
CA GLN A 343 -6.40 -12.64 22.43
C GLN A 343 -7.85 -12.97 22.03
N ALA A 344 -8.33 -12.49 20.90
CA ALA A 344 -9.71 -12.74 20.45
C ALA A 344 -10.02 -14.22 20.19
N GLY A 345 -9.02 -15.09 20.07
CA GLY A 345 -9.16 -16.53 19.87
C GLY A 345 -8.87 -17.39 21.12
N ALA A 346 -8.64 -16.74 22.27
CA ALA A 346 -8.27 -17.42 23.52
C ALA A 346 -9.48 -17.74 24.39
#